data_ee03cfa0973465e5c4ea036861827d07
#
_entry.id   ee03cfa0973465e5c4ea036861827d07
#
_cell.length_a   1.000
_cell.length_b   1.000
_cell.length_c   1.000
_cell.angle_alpha   90.00
_cell.angle_beta   90.00
_cell.angle_gamma   90.00
#
_symmetry.space_group_name_H-M   'P 1'
#
loop_
_entity.id
_entity.type
_entity.pdbx_description
1 polymer ?
#
loop_
_entity_poly.entity_id
_entity_poly.type
_entity_poly.pdbx_seq_one_letter_code
_entity_poly.pdbx_strand_id
1 'polypeptide(L)' 'IENGVVIEKEVYNWIEINFEYEDMPSIMNFIKTNNISIEKQVLEINCKLLINLELNSSSEIKNKLSEYKTLTINELGIY' A
#
# COMPACT_ATOMS: atom_id res chain seq x y z
N ILE A 1 -12.23 -32.41 -8.58
CA ILE A 1 -12.06 -31.80 -8.56
C ILE A 1 -11.58 -31.24 -8.32
N GLU A 2 -11.53 -31.30 -8.46
CA GLU A 2 -11.12 -30.51 -8.31
C GLU A 2 -10.85 -29.77 -8.24
N ASN A 3 -10.98 -29.86 -8.28
CA ASN A 3 -10.75 -29.03 -8.32
C ASN A 3 -10.28 -28.26 -8.16
N GLY A 4 -10.36 -28.41 -8.38
CA GLY A 4 -9.83 -27.49 -8.65
C GLY A 4 -9.60 -26.60 -7.81
N VAL A 5 -9.11 -26.91 -7.32
CA VAL A 5 -8.81 -26.06 -6.59
C VAL A 5 -7.86 -25.23 -6.89
N VAL A 6 -8.13 -24.48 -7.28
CA VAL A 6 -7.30 -23.60 -7.57
C VAL A 6 -6.97 -22.86 -6.48
N ILE A 7 -5.91 -23.00 -6.01
CA ILE A 7 -5.54 -22.23 -5.07
C ILE A 7 -5.13 -21.01 -5.59
N GLU A 8 -5.84 -20.08 -5.47
CA GLU A 8 -5.45 -18.89 -5.77
C GLU A 8 -4.63 -18.34 -4.73
N LYS A 9 -3.41 -18.29 -4.90
CA LYS A 9 -2.62 -17.50 -4.08
C LYS A 9 -2.91 -16.11 -4.43
N GLU A 10 -3.47 -15.41 -3.53
CA GLU A 10 -3.65 -14.01 -3.73
C GLU A 10 -2.29 -13.36 -3.65
N VAL A 11 -1.89 -12.76 -4.73
CA VAL A 11 -0.61 -12.08 -4.82
C VAL A 11 -0.86 -10.59 -4.81
N TYR A 12 -0.11 -9.88 -4.00
CA TYR A 12 -0.26 -8.44 -3.86
C TYR A 12 1.05 -7.74 -4.11
N ASN A 13 0.99 -6.50 -4.51
CA ASN A 13 2.15 -5.65 -4.65
C ASN A 13 2.40 -4.98 -3.31
N TRP A 14 3.47 -5.31 -2.66
CA TRP A 14 3.79 -4.80 -1.32
C TRP A 14 4.59 -3.52 -1.45
N ILE A 15 4.12 -2.48 -0.80
CA ILE A 15 4.74 -1.17 -0.89
C ILE A 15 4.89 -0.60 0.51
N GLU A 16 6.06 -0.04 0.78
CA GLU A 16 6.31 0.65 2.02
C GLU A 16 6.27 2.14 1.75
N ILE A 17 5.46 2.85 2.49
CA ILE A 17 5.32 4.29 2.34
C ILE A 17 5.94 4.97 3.55
N ASN A 18 6.84 5.91 3.31
CA ASN A 18 7.46 6.71 4.36
C ASN A 18 6.97 8.13 4.22
N PHE A 19 6.54 8.71 5.33
CA PHE A 19 6.01 10.07 5.32
C PHE A 19 6.21 10.72 6.68
N GLU A 20 6.00 12.02 6.74
CA GLU A 20 6.11 12.74 8.01
C GLU A 20 4.80 12.68 8.74
N TYR A 21 4.85 12.82 10.06
CA TYR A 21 3.65 12.75 10.89
C TYR A 21 2.59 13.75 10.44
N GLU A 22 3.02 14.90 9.93
CA GLU A 22 2.10 15.93 9.46
C GLU A 22 1.22 15.47 8.30
N ASP A 23 1.73 14.53 7.52
CA ASP A 23 0.99 14.02 6.36
C ASP A 23 0.07 12.86 6.72
N MET A 24 0.11 12.41 7.97
CA MET A 24 -0.65 11.26 8.39
C MET A 24 -2.15 11.34 8.07
N PRO A 25 -2.84 12.46 8.40
CA PRO A 25 -4.27 12.52 8.11
C PRO A 25 -4.58 12.35 6.62
N SER A 26 -3.77 12.96 5.77
CA SER A 26 -3.96 12.85 4.33
C SER A 26 -3.73 11.43 3.85
N ILE A 27 -2.67 10.81 4.33
CA ILE A 27 -2.34 9.43 3.94
C ILE A 27 -3.41 8.46 4.41
N MET A 28 -3.85 8.60 5.66
CA MET A 28 -4.88 7.71 6.18
C MET A 28 -6.20 7.87 5.44
N ASN A 29 -6.55 9.09 5.09
CA ASN A 29 -7.75 9.34 4.31
C ASN A 29 -7.64 8.70 2.92
N PHE A 30 -6.48 8.81 2.30
CA PHE A 30 -6.21 8.19 1.00
C PHE A 30 -6.40 6.67 1.09
N ILE A 31 -5.84 6.08 2.13
CA ILE A 31 -5.94 4.63 2.32
C ILE A 31 -7.38 4.18 2.49
N LYS A 32 -8.16 4.92 3.27
CA LYS A 32 -9.57 4.59 3.46
C LYS A 32 -10.36 4.76 2.18
N THR A 33 -10.11 5.83 1.46
CA THR A 33 -10.84 6.13 0.23
C THR A 33 -10.62 5.05 -0.83
N ASN A 34 -9.41 4.49 -0.87
CA ASN A 34 -9.07 3.50 -1.87
C ASN A 34 -9.14 2.06 -1.37
N ASN A 35 -9.65 1.86 -0.15
CA ASN A 35 -9.79 0.54 0.44
C ASN A 35 -8.47 -0.24 0.44
N ILE A 36 -7.41 0.43 0.82
CA ILE A 36 -6.09 -0.19 0.88
C ILE A 36 -5.90 -0.90 2.21
N SER A 37 -5.33 -2.08 2.18
CA SER A 37 -5.04 -2.83 3.40
C SER A 37 -3.69 -2.45 3.95
N ILE A 38 -3.64 -2.16 5.24
CA ILE A 38 -2.39 -1.85 5.93
C ILE A 38 -1.95 -3.10 6.65
N GLU A 39 -0.76 -3.59 6.33
CA GLU A 39 -0.22 -4.77 6.99
C GLU A 39 0.61 -4.40 8.21
N LYS A 40 1.31 -3.29 8.16
CA LYS A 40 2.13 -2.87 9.28
C LYS A 40 2.17 -1.36 9.34
N GLN A 41 2.25 -0.85 10.54
CA GLN A 41 2.21 0.58 10.76
C GLN A 41 3.23 0.94 11.83
N VAL A 42 4.09 1.88 11.52
CA VAL A 42 5.07 2.38 12.47
C VAL A 42 4.87 3.89 12.56
N LEU A 43 4.51 4.34 13.75
CA LEU A 43 4.22 5.76 13.97
C LEU A 43 5.25 6.32 14.91
N GLU A 44 6.30 6.87 14.33
CA GLU A 44 7.35 7.52 15.08
C GLU A 44 7.56 8.89 14.46
N ILE A 45 8.74 9.46 14.65
CA ILE A 45 9.05 10.75 14.04
C ILE A 45 8.91 10.62 12.53
N ASN A 46 9.41 9.52 11.99
CA ASN A 46 9.22 9.18 10.58
C ASN A 46 8.20 8.05 10.54
N CYS A 47 7.09 8.28 9.91
CA CYS A 47 6.02 7.28 9.84
C CYS A 47 6.22 6.37 8.65
N LYS A 48 5.90 5.09 8.84
CA LYS A 48 5.98 4.09 7.78
C LYS A 48 4.71 3.27 7.77
N LEU A 49 4.24 2.98 6.58
CA LEU A 49 3.11 2.09 6.42
C LEU A 49 3.47 1.03 5.40
N LEU A 50 3.22 -0.21 5.75
CA LEU A 50 3.38 -1.32 4.82
C LEU A 50 2.00 -1.66 4.32
N ILE A 51 1.77 -1.50 3.04
CA ILE A 51 0.46 -1.72 2.44
C ILE A 51 0.52 -2.75 1.33
N ASN A 52 -0.62 -3.37 1.09
CA ASN A 52 -0.79 -4.31 -0.01
C ASN A 52 -1.73 -3.71 -1.03
N LEU A 53 -1.34 -3.75 -2.29
CA LEU A 53 -2.19 -3.28 -3.37
C LEU A 53 -2.51 -4.44 -4.29
N GLU A 54 -3.75 -4.48 -4.75
CA GLU A 54 -4.11 -5.47 -5.75
C GLU A 54 -3.34 -5.16 -7.02
N LEU A 55 -2.90 -6.17 -7.72
CA LEU A 55 -2.11 -5.99 -8.93
C LEU A 55 -2.82 -5.13 -9.96
N ASN A 56 -4.13 -5.30 -10.08
CA ASN A 56 -4.91 -4.52 -11.04
C ASN A 56 -4.96 -3.04 -10.73
N SER A 57 -4.90 -2.70 -9.45
CA SER A 57 -5.01 -1.31 -9.02
C SER A 57 -3.69 -0.68 -8.64
N SER A 58 -2.63 -1.46 -8.55
CA SER A 58 -1.37 -0.95 -8.02
C SER A 58 -0.80 0.20 -8.83
N SER A 59 -0.87 0.15 -10.15
CA SER A 59 -0.36 1.25 -10.99
C SER A 59 -1.11 2.54 -10.73
N GLU A 60 -2.43 2.46 -10.66
CA GLU A 60 -3.24 3.62 -10.40
C GLU A 60 -2.97 4.21 -9.03
N ILE A 61 -2.89 3.35 -8.02
CA ILE A 61 -2.60 3.79 -6.67
C ILE A 61 -1.20 4.42 -6.59
N LYS A 62 -0.22 3.81 -7.21
CA LYS A 62 1.13 4.35 -7.22
C LYS A 62 1.19 5.72 -7.89
N ASN A 63 0.44 5.90 -8.96
CA ASN A 63 0.38 7.21 -9.62
C ASN A 63 -0.21 8.26 -8.70
N LYS A 64 -1.26 7.91 -7.98
CA LYS A 64 -1.86 8.84 -7.02
C LYS A 64 -0.92 9.17 -5.88
N LEU A 65 -0.19 8.18 -5.39
CA LEU A 65 0.77 8.41 -4.33
C LEU A 65 1.94 9.29 -4.78
N SER A 66 2.33 9.18 -6.03
CA SER A 66 3.44 9.97 -6.53
C SER A 66 3.14 11.47 -6.58
N GLU A 67 1.86 11.84 -6.45
CA GLU A 67 1.48 13.25 -6.40
C GLU A 67 1.85 13.89 -5.07
N TYR A 68 2.08 13.08 -4.05
CA TYR A 68 2.48 13.60 -2.74
C TYR A 68 3.99 13.79 -2.74
N LYS A 69 4.42 15.03 -2.64
CA LYS A 69 5.84 15.36 -2.75
C LYS A 69 6.67 14.94 -1.55
N THR A 70 6.04 14.89 -0.38
CA THR A 70 6.76 14.57 0.85
C THR A 70 6.80 13.09 1.15
N LEU A 71 6.26 12.29 0.26
CA LEU A 71 6.10 10.88 0.50
C LEU A 71 7.14 10.08 -0.26
N THR A 72 7.74 9.12 0.40
CA THR A 72 8.72 8.22 -0.24
C THR A 72 8.08 6.84 -0.36
N ILE A 73 8.15 6.28 -1.55
CA ILE A 73 7.57 4.98 -1.82
C ILE A 73 8.67 3.99 -2.13
N ASN A 74 8.66 2.85 -1.41
CA ASN A 74 9.59 1.77 -1.66
C ASN A 74 8.80 0.54 -2.08
N GLU A 75 9.04 0.06 -3.28
CA GLU A 75 8.35 -1.14 -3.74
C GLU A 75 9.13 -2.36 -3.25
N LEU A 76 8.47 -3.20 -2.49
CA LEU A 76 9.10 -4.38 -1.91
C LEU A 76 8.98 -5.59 -2.82
N GLY A 77 8.03 -5.58 -3.72
CA GLY A 77 7.84 -6.67 -4.66
C GLY A 77 6.45 -7.25 -4.60
N ILE A 78 6.24 -8.28 -5.40
CA ILE A 78 4.95 -8.93 -5.51
C ILE A 78 5.04 -10.29 -4.83
N TYR A 79 4.21 -10.49 -3.84
CA TYR A 79 4.23 -11.75 -3.07
C TYR A 79 2.85 -12.33 -2.91
#